data_9fb55e5a4d9185b28d67629ac9e06ec8
#
_entry.id   9fb55e5a4d9185b28d67629ac9e06ec8
#
_cell.length_a   1.000
_cell.length_b   1.000
_cell.length_c   1.000
_cell.angle_alpha   90.00
_cell.angle_beta   90.00
_cell.angle_gamma   90.00
#
_symmetry.space_group_name_H-M   'P 1'
#
loop_
_entity.id
_entity.type
_entity.pdbx_description
1 polymer ?
#
loop_
_entity_poly.entity_id
_entity_poly.type
_entity_poly.pdbx_seq_one_letter_code
_entity_poly.pdbx_strand_id
1 'polypeptide(L)'
;SAQSEEMSSEEALIAAEYRELLELDDVALQEVDDWISESNATNDGVDDTSLISLPGRIEQRLKPVRAAYDAFIQKHPKHVGVRLAYASFLTDRGDEVLAAPHLMKATELNPGNPAAWNNLGNHYGHLGPVIKAFECYEKAIKLNPNAAVYFHNYGTTVYLFRKDAMKHFDISESEVFDKALKLYRKALEKEPRNFDLAEDIAQTYYGIRNKAVPPRMARPDEALKAWAYALKIAPGEHERQGVYIHLARIHLQIDQVAEARLALDEVNLAVYRTLKDRVGKNLENRTAELVPSAEVR
;
A
#
# COMPACT_ATOMS: atom_id res chain seq x y z
N SER A 1 20.66 -24.98 27.35
CA SER A 1 19.48 -25.10 28.21
C SER A 1 18.53 -23.98 27.89
N ALA A 2 17.47 -24.27 27.12
CA ALA A 2 16.36 -23.37 26.89
C ALA A 2 15.59 -23.28 28.21
N GLN A 3 15.77 -22.20 28.95
CA GLN A 3 14.79 -21.76 29.94
C GLN A 3 13.63 -21.18 29.16
N SER A 4 12.55 -21.94 29.00
CA SER A 4 11.23 -21.39 28.80
C SER A 4 10.90 -20.65 30.09
N GLU A 5 10.95 -19.30 30.03
CA GLU A 5 10.37 -18.47 31.09
C GLU A 5 8.86 -18.77 31.09
N GLU A 6 8.41 -19.49 32.10
CA GLU A 6 6.97 -19.61 32.40
C GLU A 6 6.48 -18.20 32.71
N MET A 7 5.52 -17.70 31.89
CA MET A 7 4.86 -16.39 32.12
C MET A 7 4.28 -16.41 33.54
N SER A 8 4.42 -15.30 34.26
CA SER A 8 3.78 -15.15 35.57
C SER A 8 2.25 -15.25 35.42
N SER A 9 1.54 -15.64 36.44
CA SER A 9 0.08 -15.73 36.42
C SER A 9 -0.58 -14.39 36.07
N GLU A 10 0.04 -13.28 36.42
CA GLU A 10 -0.41 -11.93 36.10
C GLU A 10 -0.20 -11.61 34.59
N GLU A 11 0.95 -11.94 34.03
CA GLU A 11 1.23 -11.77 32.60
C GLU A 11 0.30 -12.62 31.75
N ALA A 12 0.00 -13.85 32.19
CA ALA A 12 -0.95 -14.71 31.49
C ALA A 12 -2.37 -14.13 31.51
N LEU A 13 -2.78 -13.51 32.62
CA LEU A 13 -4.08 -12.83 32.70
C LEU A 13 -4.15 -11.60 31.77
N ILE A 14 -3.13 -10.76 31.79
CA ILE A 14 -3.05 -9.58 30.90
C ILE A 14 -3.09 -10.02 29.43
N ALA A 15 -2.37 -11.09 29.08
CA ALA A 15 -2.37 -11.63 27.71
C ALA A 15 -3.75 -12.19 27.32
N ALA A 16 -4.50 -12.80 28.25
CA ALA A 16 -5.86 -13.27 28.01
C ALA A 16 -6.83 -12.09 27.80
N GLU A 17 -6.82 -11.09 28.67
CA GLU A 17 -7.63 -9.88 28.53
C GLU A 17 -7.33 -9.13 27.21
N TYR A 18 -6.06 -9.06 26.84
CA TYR A 18 -5.66 -8.44 25.58
C TYR A 18 -6.19 -9.22 24.37
N ARG A 19 -6.17 -10.53 24.39
CA ARG A 19 -6.72 -11.39 23.35
C ARG A 19 -8.22 -11.21 23.20
N GLU A 20 -8.96 -11.19 24.30
CA GLU A 20 -10.41 -10.94 24.30
C GLU A 20 -10.75 -9.55 23.70
N LEU A 21 -9.93 -8.54 24.00
CA LEU A 21 -10.08 -7.21 23.39
C LEU A 21 -9.88 -7.24 21.86
N LEU A 22 -8.84 -7.95 21.39
CA LEU A 22 -8.59 -8.08 19.94
C LEU A 22 -9.69 -8.87 19.23
N GLU A 23 -10.24 -9.92 19.86
CA GLU A 23 -11.39 -10.67 19.34
C GLU A 23 -12.65 -9.78 19.23
N LEU A 24 -12.89 -8.93 20.23
CA LEU A 24 -13.99 -7.95 20.17
C LEU A 24 -13.83 -6.96 19.01
N ASP A 25 -12.60 -6.49 18.78
CA ASP A 25 -12.26 -5.60 17.68
C ASP A 25 -12.45 -6.29 16.33
N ASP A 26 -11.85 -7.44 16.12
CA ASP A 26 -11.93 -8.21 14.88
C ASP A 26 -13.38 -8.51 14.50
N VAL A 27 -14.19 -8.98 15.44
CA VAL A 27 -15.62 -9.26 15.20
C VAL A 27 -16.38 -7.98 14.83
N ALA A 28 -16.10 -6.87 15.49
CA ALA A 28 -16.77 -5.60 15.21
C ALA A 28 -16.40 -5.06 13.82
N LEU A 29 -15.13 -5.16 13.44
CA LEU A 29 -14.66 -4.72 12.13
C LEU A 29 -15.24 -5.59 11.02
N GLN A 30 -15.28 -6.91 11.20
CA GLN A 30 -15.88 -7.83 10.23
C GLN A 30 -17.36 -7.51 9.98
N GLU A 31 -18.15 -7.31 11.04
CA GLU A 31 -19.55 -6.93 10.91
C GLU A 31 -19.73 -5.60 10.16
N VAL A 32 -18.85 -4.61 10.42
CA VAL A 32 -18.89 -3.32 9.72
C VAL A 32 -18.56 -3.48 8.24
N ASP A 33 -17.55 -4.28 7.91
CA ASP A 33 -17.15 -4.54 6.53
C ASP A 33 -18.24 -5.30 5.76
N ASP A 34 -18.94 -6.23 6.41
CA ASP A 34 -20.10 -6.94 5.85
C ASP A 34 -21.23 -5.93 5.53
N TRP A 35 -21.57 -5.02 6.45
CA TRP A 35 -22.58 -3.99 6.22
C TRP A 35 -22.24 -3.03 5.09
N ILE A 36 -20.97 -2.63 4.99
CA ILE A 36 -20.50 -1.78 3.88
C ILE A 36 -20.61 -2.53 2.55
N SER A 37 -20.23 -3.81 2.52
CA SER A 37 -20.30 -4.66 1.34
C SER A 37 -21.74 -4.88 0.88
N GLU A 38 -22.66 -5.15 1.80
CA GLU A 38 -24.09 -5.28 1.53
C GLU A 38 -24.68 -3.96 0.97
N SER A 39 -24.32 -2.82 1.57
CA SER A 39 -24.76 -1.51 1.12
C SER A 39 -24.28 -1.18 -0.30
N ASN A 40 -23.06 -1.58 -0.65
CA ASN A 40 -22.50 -1.37 -1.99
C ASN A 40 -23.11 -2.31 -3.03
N ALA A 41 -23.53 -3.51 -2.65
CA ALA A 41 -24.16 -4.51 -3.53
C ALA A 41 -25.62 -4.13 -3.88
N THR A 42 -26.31 -3.41 -2.99
CA THR A 42 -27.70 -2.98 -3.16
C THR A 42 -27.83 -1.63 -3.87
N ASN A 43 -27.09 -1.39 -4.93
CA ASN A 43 -27.01 -0.11 -5.67
C ASN A 43 -28.35 0.35 -6.31
N ASP A 44 -29.47 -0.32 -6.01
CA ASP A 44 -30.84 0.11 -6.32
C ASP A 44 -31.53 0.56 -5.02
N GLY A 45 -31.87 1.84 -5.00
CA GLY A 45 -32.72 2.57 -4.09
C GLY A 45 -33.07 1.87 -2.78
N VAL A 46 -32.33 2.19 -1.76
CA VAL A 46 -32.45 1.79 -0.38
C VAL A 46 -33.91 1.73 0.05
N ASP A 47 -34.43 0.55 0.28
CA ASP A 47 -35.55 0.35 1.21
C ASP A 47 -34.99 0.50 2.63
N ASP A 48 -34.71 1.75 3.00
CA ASP A 48 -34.19 2.11 4.33
C ASP A 48 -35.31 2.05 5.36
N THR A 49 -35.68 0.83 5.71
CA THR A 49 -36.57 0.55 6.86
C THR A 49 -35.83 0.69 8.19
N SER A 50 -34.51 0.92 8.18
CA SER A 50 -33.72 1.15 9.40
C SER A 50 -33.83 2.60 9.86
N LEU A 51 -34.22 2.81 11.11
CA LEU A 51 -34.30 4.12 11.75
C LEU A 51 -32.92 4.80 11.93
N ILE A 52 -31.83 4.08 11.66
CA ILE A 52 -30.45 4.51 11.86
C ILE A 52 -29.70 4.33 10.55
N SER A 53 -29.08 5.40 10.04
CA SER A 53 -28.22 5.36 8.86
C SER A 53 -27.01 4.41 9.04
N LEU A 54 -26.44 3.89 7.94
CA LEU A 54 -25.26 3.03 7.99
C LEU A 54 -24.10 3.64 8.82
N PRO A 55 -23.72 4.93 8.66
CA PRO A 55 -22.73 5.55 9.54
C PRO A 55 -23.11 5.51 11.02
N GLY A 56 -24.40 5.71 11.35
CA GLY A 56 -24.90 5.65 12.73
C GLY A 56 -24.81 4.23 13.31
N ARG A 57 -25.12 3.19 12.52
CA ARG A 57 -24.96 1.78 12.91
C ARG A 57 -23.49 1.46 13.17
N ILE A 58 -22.60 1.90 12.29
CA ILE A 58 -21.15 1.71 12.43
C ILE A 58 -20.66 2.34 13.73
N GLU A 59 -21.01 3.61 13.99
CA GLU A 59 -20.59 4.29 15.22
C GLU A 59 -21.11 3.58 16.48
N GLN A 60 -22.37 3.14 16.49
CA GLN A 60 -22.93 2.39 17.61
C GLN A 60 -22.21 1.06 17.85
N ARG A 61 -21.79 0.37 16.77
CA ARG A 61 -21.08 -0.91 16.86
C ARG A 61 -19.64 -0.74 17.36
N LEU A 62 -18.96 0.32 16.96
CA LEU A 62 -17.56 0.55 17.30
C LEU A 62 -17.37 1.27 18.65
N LYS A 63 -18.40 1.93 19.19
CA LYS A 63 -18.32 2.61 20.50
C LYS A 63 -17.90 1.70 21.64
N PRO A 64 -18.44 0.48 21.82
CA PRO A 64 -17.98 -0.43 22.88
C PRO A 64 -16.54 -0.90 22.66
N VAL A 65 -16.06 -1.03 21.42
CA VAL A 65 -14.66 -1.38 21.12
C VAL A 65 -13.72 -0.28 21.58
N ARG A 66 -14.02 1.00 21.26
CA ARG A 66 -13.26 2.16 21.75
C ARG A 66 -13.21 2.19 23.27
N ALA A 67 -14.35 1.99 23.93
CA ALA A 67 -14.42 1.96 25.38
C ALA A 67 -13.59 0.81 26.00
N ALA A 68 -13.54 -0.34 25.35
CA ALA A 68 -12.73 -1.48 25.79
C ALA A 68 -11.23 -1.19 25.65
N TYR A 69 -10.79 -0.55 24.56
CA TYR A 69 -9.41 -0.09 24.40
C TYR A 69 -9.02 0.91 25.49
N ASP A 70 -9.86 1.91 25.74
CA ASP A 70 -9.61 2.93 26.78
C ASP A 70 -9.52 2.30 28.18
N ALA A 71 -10.43 1.38 28.52
CA ALA A 71 -10.42 0.67 29.78
C ALA A 71 -9.16 -0.20 29.95
N PHE A 72 -8.76 -0.92 28.91
CA PHE A 72 -7.54 -1.73 28.96
C PHE A 72 -6.29 -0.85 29.13
N ILE A 73 -6.19 0.26 28.40
CA ILE A 73 -5.06 1.20 28.53
C ILE A 73 -5.02 1.84 29.92
N GLN A 74 -6.17 2.14 30.52
CA GLN A 74 -6.25 2.66 31.88
C GLN A 74 -5.75 1.63 32.90
N LYS A 75 -6.12 0.36 32.72
CA LYS A 75 -5.70 -0.74 33.61
C LYS A 75 -4.22 -1.12 33.40
N HIS A 76 -3.76 -1.09 32.13
CA HIS A 76 -2.41 -1.52 31.72
C HIS A 76 -1.68 -0.42 30.93
N PRO A 77 -1.33 0.72 31.54
CA PRO A 77 -0.85 1.93 30.83
C PRO A 77 0.50 1.74 30.12
N LYS A 78 1.27 0.70 30.49
CA LYS A 78 2.57 0.37 29.88
C LYS A 78 2.48 -0.70 28.80
N HIS A 79 1.30 -1.22 28.47
CA HIS A 79 1.15 -2.27 27.48
C HIS A 79 1.29 -1.70 26.06
N VAL A 80 2.41 -1.99 25.40
CA VAL A 80 2.73 -1.43 24.07
C VAL A 80 1.80 -1.98 22.98
N GLY A 81 1.50 -3.28 23.02
CA GLY A 81 0.65 -3.94 22.02
C GLY A 81 -0.73 -3.30 21.89
N VAL A 82 -1.40 -3.00 23.01
CA VAL A 82 -2.74 -2.38 22.97
C VAL A 82 -2.71 -0.98 22.35
N ARG A 83 -1.64 -0.23 22.57
CA ARG A 83 -1.51 1.11 21.97
C ARG A 83 -1.34 1.04 20.46
N LEU A 84 -0.59 0.04 19.96
CA LEU A 84 -0.44 -0.20 18.54
C LEU A 84 -1.74 -0.69 17.90
N ALA A 85 -2.44 -1.63 18.55
CA ALA A 85 -3.73 -2.12 18.07
C ALA A 85 -4.78 -1.01 18.03
N TYR A 86 -4.89 -0.22 19.10
CA TYR A 86 -5.84 0.90 19.14
C TYR A 86 -5.51 1.97 18.08
N ALA A 87 -4.24 2.27 17.87
CA ALA A 87 -3.83 3.20 16.81
C ALA A 87 -4.19 2.66 15.42
N SER A 88 -4.04 1.35 15.16
CA SER A 88 -4.48 0.73 13.91
C SER A 88 -5.99 0.86 13.74
N PHE A 89 -6.76 0.45 14.74
CA PHE A 89 -8.22 0.59 14.76
C PHE A 89 -8.67 2.04 14.43
N LEU A 90 -8.05 3.05 15.05
CA LEU A 90 -8.37 4.45 14.82
C LEU A 90 -8.01 4.88 13.38
N THR A 91 -6.85 4.46 12.88
CA THR A 91 -6.39 4.77 11.51
C THR A 91 -7.32 4.16 10.46
N ASP A 92 -7.73 2.91 10.63
CA ASP A 92 -8.64 2.21 9.71
C ASP A 92 -10.04 2.85 9.65
N ARG A 93 -10.40 3.60 10.67
CA ARG A 93 -11.67 4.38 10.73
C ARG A 93 -11.51 5.86 10.32
N GLY A 94 -10.32 6.27 9.87
CA GLY A 94 -10.03 7.65 9.47
C GLY A 94 -9.74 8.60 10.64
N ASP A 95 -9.65 8.08 11.88
CA ASP A 95 -9.36 8.87 13.08
C ASP A 95 -7.84 8.99 13.34
N GLU A 96 -7.04 9.18 12.28
CA GLU A 96 -5.58 9.18 12.33
C GLU A 96 -4.99 10.18 13.34
N VAL A 97 -5.68 11.31 13.57
CA VAL A 97 -5.25 12.30 14.57
C VAL A 97 -5.29 11.72 15.99
N LEU A 98 -6.30 10.88 16.27
CA LEU A 98 -6.43 10.21 17.58
C LEU A 98 -5.44 9.06 17.74
N ALA A 99 -4.96 8.47 16.65
CA ALA A 99 -3.95 7.42 16.67
C ALA A 99 -2.56 7.92 17.12
N ALA A 100 -2.21 9.16 16.80
CA ALA A 100 -0.88 9.73 17.05
C ALA A 100 -0.39 9.60 18.50
N PRO A 101 -1.16 9.99 19.55
CA PRO A 101 -0.70 9.86 20.94
C PRO A 101 -0.38 8.42 21.34
N HIS A 102 -1.11 7.44 20.81
CA HIS A 102 -0.89 6.03 21.08
C HIS A 102 0.40 5.54 20.42
N LEU A 103 0.65 5.91 19.16
CA LEU A 103 1.89 5.57 18.44
C LEU A 103 3.12 6.20 19.09
N MET A 104 3.05 7.47 19.43
CA MET A 104 4.12 8.17 20.16
C MET A 104 4.40 7.48 21.50
N LYS A 105 3.35 7.17 22.26
CA LYS A 105 3.50 6.50 23.54
C LYS A 105 4.07 5.08 23.41
N ALA A 106 3.71 4.34 22.34
CA ALA A 106 4.29 3.03 22.07
C ALA A 106 5.81 3.10 21.85
N THR A 107 6.29 4.11 21.08
CA THR A 107 7.74 4.32 20.86
C THR A 107 8.50 4.78 22.12
N GLU A 108 7.85 5.52 23.01
CA GLU A 108 8.42 5.91 24.31
C GLU A 108 8.55 4.70 25.27
N LEU A 109 7.50 3.89 25.33
CA LEU A 109 7.45 2.72 26.24
C LEU A 109 8.39 1.61 25.79
N ASN A 110 8.54 1.40 24.49
CA ASN A 110 9.46 0.42 23.93
C ASN A 110 10.18 0.99 22.70
N PRO A 111 11.26 1.75 22.87
CA PRO A 111 12.05 2.29 21.76
C PRO A 111 12.71 1.22 20.88
N GLY A 112 12.77 -0.04 21.35
CA GLY A 112 13.28 -1.19 20.62
C GLY A 112 12.24 -1.90 19.74
N ASN A 113 10.96 -1.46 19.76
CA ASN A 113 9.92 -2.08 18.95
C ASN A 113 9.90 -1.49 17.51
N PRO A 114 10.31 -2.25 16.47
CA PRO A 114 10.37 -1.73 15.12
C PRO A 114 8.98 -1.44 14.53
N ALA A 115 7.95 -2.20 14.92
CA ALA A 115 6.59 -1.97 14.43
C ALA A 115 6.03 -0.63 14.93
N ALA A 116 6.35 -0.24 16.17
CA ALA A 116 5.94 1.05 16.70
C ALA A 116 6.52 2.21 15.89
N TRP A 117 7.80 2.12 15.52
CA TRP A 117 8.44 3.12 14.65
C TRP A 117 7.86 3.13 13.24
N ASN A 118 7.61 1.96 12.64
CA ASN A 118 6.99 1.88 11.32
C ASN A 118 5.60 2.54 11.31
N ASN A 119 4.75 2.21 12.29
CA ASN A 119 3.39 2.75 12.34
C ASN A 119 3.38 4.27 12.61
N LEU A 120 4.31 4.75 13.45
CA LEU A 120 4.50 6.20 13.63
C LEU A 120 5.01 6.86 12.33
N GLY A 121 5.85 6.15 11.56
CA GLY A 121 6.29 6.57 10.23
C GLY A 121 5.12 6.71 9.26
N ASN A 122 4.21 5.71 9.20
CA ASN A 122 3.00 5.78 8.39
C ASN A 122 2.15 7.00 8.77
N HIS A 123 1.92 7.21 10.06
CA HIS A 123 1.17 8.38 10.54
C HIS A 123 1.77 9.71 10.06
N TYR A 124 3.09 9.90 10.22
CA TYR A 124 3.77 11.11 9.72
C TYR A 124 3.79 11.18 8.18
N GLY A 125 3.79 10.06 7.48
CA GLY A 125 3.67 10.01 6.04
C GLY A 125 2.31 10.52 5.54
N HIS A 126 1.23 10.21 6.27
CA HIS A 126 -0.13 10.64 5.91
C HIS A 126 -0.42 12.07 6.33
N LEU A 127 -0.12 12.46 7.56
CA LEU A 127 -0.50 13.74 8.14
C LEU A 127 0.67 14.74 8.29
N GLY A 128 1.89 14.30 7.99
CA GLY A 128 3.11 15.13 8.15
C GLY A 128 3.54 15.30 9.61
N PRO A 129 4.73 15.87 9.86
CA PRO A 129 5.75 16.24 8.87
C PRO A 129 6.50 15.02 8.30
N VAL A 130 6.55 14.91 6.98
CA VAL A 130 7.10 13.76 6.23
C VAL A 130 8.55 13.42 6.59
N ILE A 131 9.37 14.44 6.95
CA ILE A 131 10.76 14.20 7.37
C ILE A 131 10.80 13.27 8.59
N LYS A 132 9.88 13.42 9.55
CA LYS A 132 9.79 12.51 10.69
C LYS A 132 9.39 11.09 10.27
N ALA A 133 8.62 10.93 9.18
CA ALA A 133 8.33 9.61 8.64
C ALA A 133 9.62 8.91 8.18
N PHE A 134 10.50 9.61 7.47
CA PHE A 134 11.78 9.05 7.03
C PHE A 134 12.62 8.58 8.23
N GLU A 135 12.75 9.42 9.27
CA GLU A 135 13.49 9.08 10.49
C GLU A 135 12.91 7.84 11.21
N CYS A 136 11.58 7.75 11.27
CA CYS A 136 10.88 6.61 11.88
C CYS A 136 11.13 5.31 11.11
N TYR A 137 11.02 5.32 9.77
CA TYR A 137 11.29 4.14 8.96
C TYR A 137 12.75 3.70 9.03
N GLU A 138 13.71 4.64 9.02
CA GLU A 138 15.13 4.32 9.21
C GLU A 138 15.37 3.63 10.55
N LYS A 139 14.68 4.08 11.61
CA LYS A 139 14.75 3.46 12.91
C LYS A 139 14.14 2.06 12.92
N ALA A 140 12.97 1.88 12.29
CA ALA A 140 12.32 0.57 12.16
C ALA A 140 13.22 -0.43 11.43
N ILE A 141 13.81 -0.03 10.29
CA ILE A 141 14.73 -0.86 9.50
C ILE A 141 15.99 -1.19 10.28
N LYS A 142 16.55 -0.23 11.04
CA LYS A 142 17.74 -0.48 11.89
C LYS A 142 17.45 -1.52 12.97
N LEU A 143 16.25 -1.51 13.54
CA LEU A 143 15.84 -2.45 14.58
C LEU A 143 15.51 -3.84 14.02
N ASN A 144 14.87 -3.90 12.86
CA ASN A 144 14.60 -5.17 12.16
C ASN A 144 14.82 -5.03 10.65
N PRO A 145 16.02 -5.33 10.15
CA PRO A 145 16.36 -5.22 8.73
C PRO A 145 15.76 -6.34 7.85
N ASN A 146 15.02 -7.28 8.43
CA ASN A 146 14.44 -8.41 7.70
C ASN A 146 12.96 -8.23 7.36
N ALA A 147 12.29 -7.24 7.90
CA ALA A 147 10.89 -6.96 7.60
C ALA A 147 10.73 -6.18 6.28
N ALA A 148 10.16 -6.81 5.26
CA ALA A 148 9.92 -6.22 3.94
C ALA A 148 9.08 -4.94 4.03
N VAL A 149 8.04 -4.96 4.87
CA VAL A 149 7.08 -3.86 5.02
C VAL A 149 7.73 -2.52 5.38
N TYR A 150 8.82 -2.51 6.15
CA TYR A 150 9.48 -1.25 6.52
C TYR A 150 10.20 -0.61 5.33
N PHE A 151 10.82 -1.42 4.49
CA PHE A 151 11.43 -0.95 3.25
C PHE A 151 10.38 -0.49 2.25
N HIS A 152 9.26 -1.22 2.14
CA HIS A 152 8.15 -0.87 1.27
C HIS A 152 7.53 0.48 1.65
N ASN A 153 7.12 0.65 2.91
CA ASN A 153 6.51 1.89 3.40
C ASN A 153 7.46 3.08 3.25
N TYR A 154 8.75 2.88 3.55
CA TYR A 154 9.75 3.92 3.33
C TYR A 154 9.91 4.29 1.86
N GLY A 155 9.99 3.30 0.98
CA GLY A 155 10.07 3.50 -0.47
C GLY A 155 8.87 4.28 -1.02
N THR A 156 7.67 3.91 -0.60
CA THR A 156 6.41 4.56 -0.96
C THR A 156 6.40 6.01 -0.50
N THR A 157 6.77 6.28 0.75
CA THR A 157 6.82 7.65 1.27
C THR A 157 7.85 8.50 0.55
N VAL A 158 9.04 7.98 0.27
CA VAL A 158 10.08 8.67 -0.54
C VAL A 158 9.56 8.96 -1.95
N TYR A 159 8.88 8.01 -2.59
CA TYR A 159 8.31 8.17 -3.93
C TYR A 159 7.20 9.22 -3.98
N LEU A 160 6.25 9.18 -3.03
CA LEU A 160 5.12 10.10 -2.99
C LEU A 160 5.54 11.54 -2.64
N PHE A 161 6.45 11.69 -1.70
CA PHE A 161 6.89 12.99 -1.20
C PHE A 161 8.27 13.39 -1.75
N ARG A 162 8.42 13.29 -3.09
CA ARG A 162 9.68 13.55 -3.80
C ARG A 162 10.33 14.89 -3.46
N LYS A 163 9.51 15.95 -3.35
CA LYS A 163 10.04 17.30 -3.05
C LYS A 163 10.67 17.37 -1.65
N ASP A 164 10.04 16.74 -0.67
CA ASP A 164 10.56 16.68 0.69
C ASP A 164 11.80 15.78 0.75
N ALA A 165 11.79 14.66 0.03
CA ALA A 165 12.93 13.76 -0.09
C ALA A 165 14.13 14.44 -0.77
N MET A 166 13.93 15.17 -1.88
CA MET A 166 15.00 15.96 -2.52
C MET A 166 15.65 16.92 -1.54
N LYS A 167 14.84 17.66 -0.79
CA LYS A 167 15.32 18.66 0.17
C LYS A 167 16.01 18.02 1.38
N HIS A 168 15.43 16.95 1.91
CA HIS A 168 15.93 16.29 3.12
C HIS A 168 17.26 15.56 2.88
N PHE A 169 17.38 14.88 1.73
CA PHE A 169 18.59 14.11 1.38
C PHE A 169 19.59 14.90 0.54
N ASP A 170 19.28 16.13 0.14
CA ASP A 170 20.08 16.97 -0.76
C ASP A 170 20.44 16.24 -2.07
N ILE A 171 19.43 15.69 -2.73
CA ILE A 171 19.57 14.90 -3.96
C ILE A 171 18.59 15.37 -5.04
N SER A 172 18.90 15.04 -6.30
CA SER A 172 18.03 15.30 -7.44
C SER A 172 16.79 14.40 -7.45
N GLU A 173 15.76 14.78 -8.22
CA GLU A 173 14.56 13.97 -8.39
C GLU A 173 14.86 12.55 -8.95
N SER A 174 15.83 12.45 -9.87
CA SER A 174 16.25 11.14 -10.40
C SER A 174 16.81 10.25 -9.29
N GLU A 175 17.62 10.80 -8.41
CA GLU A 175 18.20 10.08 -7.28
C GLU A 175 17.13 9.71 -6.23
N VAL A 176 16.06 10.51 -6.09
CA VAL A 176 14.90 10.14 -5.26
C VAL A 176 14.22 8.88 -5.81
N PHE A 177 14.01 8.80 -7.13
CA PHE A 177 13.48 7.58 -7.75
C PHE A 177 14.41 6.39 -7.54
N ASP A 178 15.71 6.57 -7.70
CA ASP A 178 16.69 5.51 -7.46
C ASP A 178 16.66 5.04 -6.01
N LYS A 179 16.51 5.97 -5.03
CA LYS A 179 16.36 5.65 -3.61
C LYS A 179 15.09 4.86 -3.35
N ALA A 180 13.94 5.27 -3.89
CA ALA A 180 12.68 4.56 -3.75
C ALA A 180 12.75 3.16 -4.35
N LEU A 181 13.24 3.02 -5.58
CA LEU A 181 13.43 1.73 -6.25
C LEU A 181 14.40 0.81 -5.48
N LYS A 182 15.46 1.35 -4.88
CA LYS A 182 16.39 0.59 -4.04
C LYS A 182 15.69 0.04 -2.79
N LEU A 183 14.84 0.84 -2.15
CA LEU A 183 14.06 0.41 -0.98
C LEU A 183 13.07 -0.68 -1.36
N TYR A 184 12.30 -0.50 -2.42
CA TYR A 184 11.37 -1.52 -2.91
C TYR A 184 12.06 -2.83 -3.29
N ARG A 185 13.22 -2.78 -3.98
CA ARG A 185 14.00 -3.98 -4.29
C ARG A 185 14.45 -4.72 -3.02
N LYS A 186 14.86 -3.99 -1.98
CA LYS A 186 15.17 -4.60 -0.68
C LYS A 186 13.96 -5.26 -0.03
N ALA A 187 12.77 -4.68 -0.16
CA ALA A 187 11.53 -5.31 0.28
C ALA A 187 11.28 -6.61 -0.52
N LEU A 188 11.38 -6.55 -1.84
CA LEU A 188 11.18 -7.70 -2.73
C LEU A 188 12.21 -8.83 -2.53
N GLU A 189 13.45 -8.51 -2.15
CA GLU A 189 14.47 -9.50 -1.75
C GLU A 189 14.03 -10.31 -0.53
N LYS A 190 13.24 -9.72 0.39
CA LYS A 190 12.69 -10.40 1.56
C LYS A 190 11.45 -11.22 1.23
N GLU A 191 10.65 -10.73 0.31
CA GLU A 191 9.39 -11.35 -0.12
C GLU A 191 9.33 -11.50 -1.65
N PRO A 192 10.15 -12.39 -2.25
CA PRO A 192 10.32 -12.45 -3.70
C PRO A 192 9.08 -12.89 -4.48
N ARG A 193 8.05 -13.41 -3.82
CA ARG A 193 6.76 -13.77 -4.44
C ARG A 193 5.64 -12.77 -4.15
N ASN A 194 5.96 -11.64 -3.52
CA ASN A 194 4.98 -10.60 -3.26
C ASN A 194 4.69 -9.83 -4.56
N PHE A 195 3.53 -10.10 -5.13
CA PHE A 195 3.10 -9.50 -6.40
C PHE A 195 2.90 -7.99 -6.28
N ASP A 196 2.31 -7.52 -5.18
CA ASP A 196 2.03 -6.09 -4.96
C ASP A 196 3.33 -5.29 -4.92
N LEU A 197 4.38 -5.80 -4.26
CA LEU A 197 5.71 -5.16 -4.28
C LEU A 197 6.32 -5.12 -5.68
N ALA A 198 6.16 -6.18 -6.47
CA ALA A 198 6.68 -6.22 -7.84
C ALA A 198 5.91 -5.24 -8.74
N GLU A 199 4.61 -5.12 -8.54
CA GLU A 199 3.75 -4.17 -9.23
C GLU A 199 4.13 -2.72 -8.86
N ASP A 200 4.31 -2.39 -7.58
CA ASP A 200 4.73 -1.07 -7.12
C ASP A 200 6.08 -0.64 -7.72
N ILE A 201 7.04 -1.57 -7.80
CA ILE A 201 8.31 -1.32 -8.51
C ILE A 201 8.06 -0.95 -9.96
N ALA A 202 7.25 -1.73 -10.65
CA ALA A 202 6.97 -1.54 -12.06
C ALA A 202 6.19 -0.25 -12.32
N GLN A 203 5.22 0.07 -11.47
CA GLN A 203 4.43 1.31 -11.54
C GLN A 203 5.27 2.57 -11.29
N THR A 204 6.29 2.48 -10.42
CA THR A 204 7.19 3.60 -10.12
C THR A 204 7.82 4.17 -11.39
N TYR A 205 8.12 3.36 -12.39
CA TYR A 205 8.72 3.81 -13.65
C TYR A 205 7.84 4.75 -14.48
N TYR A 206 6.51 4.72 -14.29
CA TYR A 206 5.63 5.69 -14.94
C TYR A 206 5.84 7.13 -14.46
N GLY A 207 6.34 7.30 -13.23
CA GLY A 207 6.72 8.60 -12.67
C GLY A 207 8.03 9.14 -13.22
N ILE A 208 8.92 8.29 -13.74
CA ILE A 208 10.26 8.68 -14.21
C ILE A 208 10.16 9.12 -15.68
N ARG A 209 10.08 10.45 -15.87
CA ARG A 209 9.87 11.06 -17.18
C ARG A 209 11.15 11.74 -17.66
N ASN A 210 11.35 11.73 -18.99
CA ASN A 210 12.37 12.57 -19.64
C ASN A 210 11.83 14.01 -19.81
N LYS A 211 12.72 14.92 -20.23
CA LYS A 211 12.38 16.34 -20.48
C LYS A 211 11.79 16.59 -21.88
N ALA A 212 11.47 15.55 -22.66
CA ALA A 212 10.86 15.69 -23.98
C ALA A 212 9.45 16.29 -23.89
N VAL A 213 8.99 16.87 -24.97
CA VAL A 213 7.64 17.41 -25.07
C VAL A 213 6.92 16.67 -26.23
N PRO A 214 5.89 15.85 -25.90
CA PRO A 214 5.40 15.50 -24.55
C PRO A 214 6.39 14.62 -23.77
N PRO A 215 6.37 14.68 -22.43
CA PRO A 215 7.25 13.86 -21.60
C PRO A 215 6.99 12.36 -21.82
N ARG A 216 8.08 11.59 -22.04
CA ARG A 216 8.04 10.14 -22.22
C ARG A 216 8.67 9.44 -21.02
N MET A 217 8.39 8.16 -20.86
CA MET A 217 9.07 7.31 -19.87
C MET A 217 10.58 7.34 -20.14
N ALA A 218 11.38 7.62 -19.10
CA ALA A 218 12.82 7.76 -19.24
C ALA A 218 13.56 6.41 -19.19
N ARG A 219 12.95 5.38 -18.57
CA ARG A 219 13.58 4.07 -18.33
C ARG A 219 12.65 2.91 -18.78
N PRO A 220 12.27 2.83 -20.06
CA PRO A 220 11.31 1.83 -20.52
C PRO A 220 11.82 0.39 -20.41
N ASP A 221 13.11 0.14 -20.67
CA ASP A 221 13.68 -1.21 -20.57
C ASP A 221 13.68 -1.75 -19.14
N GLU A 222 13.93 -0.88 -18.15
CA GLU A 222 13.83 -1.25 -16.74
C GLU A 222 12.38 -1.51 -16.35
N ALA A 223 11.45 -0.70 -16.83
CA ALA A 223 10.01 -0.87 -16.62
C ALA A 223 9.52 -2.21 -17.22
N LEU A 224 9.92 -2.55 -18.44
CA LEU A 224 9.59 -3.84 -19.06
C LEU A 224 10.11 -5.02 -18.25
N LYS A 225 11.35 -4.93 -17.74
CA LYS A 225 11.91 -5.99 -16.86
C LYS A 225 11.13 -6.12 -15.57
N ALA A 226 10.71 -5.01 -14.96
CA ALA A 226 9.94 -5.02 -13.73
C ALA A 226 8.54 -5.64 -13.95
N TRP A 227 7.85 -5.27 -15.03
CA TRP A 227 6.56 -5.85 -15.39
C TRP A 227 6.67 -7.33 -15.81
N ALA A 228 7.74 -7.73 -16.50
CA ALA A 228 7.99 -9.14 -16.80
C ALA A 228 8.21 -9.98 -15.53
N TYR A 229 8.86 -9.39 -14.51
CA TYR A 229 8.97 -10.05 -13.20
C TYR A 229 7.61 -10.18 -12.51
N ALA A 230 6.82 -9.12 -12.47
CA ALA A 230 5.45 -9.15 -11.94
C ALA A 230 4.60 -10.22 -12.66
N LEU A 231 4.68 -10.29 -14.00
CA LEU A 231 3.99 -11.32 -14.79
C LEU A 231 4.37 -12.76 -14.36
N LYS A 232 5.66 -12.97 -14.11
CA LYS A 232 6.18 -14.29 -13.70
C LYS A 232 5.62 -14.77 -12.36
N ILE A 233 5.36 -13.85 -11.42
CA ILE A 233 4.90 -14.16 -10.07
C ILE A 233 3.43 -13.84 -9.84
N ALA A 234 2.71 -13.40 -10.86
CA ALA A 234 1.29 -13.08 -10.76
C ALA A 234 0.48 -14.28 -10.24
N PRO A 235 -0.34 -14.08 -9.17
CA PRO A 235 -1.00 -15.18 -8.47
C PRO A 235 -2.16 -15.80 -9.27
N GLY A 236 -2.76 -15.03 -10.18
CA GLY A 236 -3.91 -15.48 -10.94
C GLY A 236 -4.01 -14.84 -12.32
N GLU A 237 -5.07 -15.23 -13.04
CA GLU A 237 -5.33 -14.75 -14.41
C GLU A 237 -5.72 -13.28 -14.42
N HIS A 238 -6.37 -12.81 -13.36
CA HIS A 238 -6.72 -11.41 -13.21
C HIS A 238 -5.47 -10.52 -13.21
N GLU A 239 -4.53 -10.80 -12.33
CA GLU A 239 -3.28 -10.04 -12.21
C GLU A 239 -2.43 -10.15 -13.48
N ARG A 240 -2.36 -11.35 -14.08
CA ARG A 240 -1.63 -11.57 -15.33
C ARG A 240 -2.15 -10.67 -16.45
N GLN A 241 -3.46 -10.59 -16.63
CA GLN A 241 -4.05 -9.75 -17.68
C GLN A 241 -3.90 -8.26 -17.39
N GLY A 242 -3.94 -7.84 -16.12
CA GLY A 242 -3.55 -6.48 -15.71
C GLY A 242 -2.13 -6.13 -16.13
N VAL A 243 -1.19 -7.03 -15.89
CA VAL A 243 0.22 -6.84 -16.30
C VAL A 243 0.37 -6.74 -17.82
N TYR A 244 -0.33 -7.56 -18.60
CA TYR A 244 -0.29 -7.47 -20.07
C TYR A 244 -0.75 -6.12 -20.61
N ILE A 245 -1.75 -5.49 -19.96
CA ILE A 245 -2.15 -4.11 -20.31
C ILE A 245 -1.00 -3.12 -20.08
N HIS A 246 -0.28 -3.27 -18.97
CA HIS A 246 0.86 -2.41 -18.67
C HIS A 246 2.03 -2.63 -19.64
N LEU A 247 2.34 -3.88 -19.98
CA LEU A 247 3.34 -4.21 -21.00
C LEU A 247 2.98 -3.59 -22.35
N ALA A 248 1.72 -3.74 -22.81
CA ALA A 248 1.25 -3.13 -24.05
C ALA A 248 1.42 -1.60 -24.04
N ARG A 249 1.09 -0.93 -22.93
CA ARG A 249 1.25 0.53 -22.80
C ARG A 249 2.70 0.98 -22.89
N ILE A 250 3.64 0.21 -22.31
CA ILE A 250 5.07 0.57 -22.37
C ILE A 250 5.61 0.32 -23.78
N HIS A 251 5.29 -0.82 -24.39
CA HIS A 251 5.69 -1.10 -25.77
C HIS A 251 5.22 -0.01 -26.74
N LEU A 252 4.00 0.51 -26.57
CA LEU A 252 3.52 1.65 -27.37
C LEU A 252 4.32 2.93 -27.13
N GLN A 253 4.80 3.20 -25.92
CA GLN A 253 5.62 4.39 -25.64
C GLN A 253 6.99 4.37 -26.33
N ILE A 254 7.48 3.18 -26.71
CA ILE A 254 8.76 2.98 -27.38
C ILE A 254 8.60 2.48 -28.81
N ASP A 255 7.41 2.65 -29.39
CA ASP A 255 7.08 2.36 -30.78
C ASP A 255 7.19 0.86 -31.17
N GLN A 256 7.13 -0.03 -30.21
CA GLN A 256 7.09 -1.49 -30.38
C GLN A 256 5.62 -1.94 -30.55
N VAL A 257 5.06 -1.64 -31.71
CA VAL A 257 3.62 -1.85 -32.00
C VAL A 257 3.26 -3.33 -32.06
N ALA A 258 4.15 -4.18 -32.58
CA ALA A 258 3.93 -5.62 -32.67
C ALA A 258 3.87 -6.27 -31.28
N GLU A 259 4.79 -5.93 -30.40
CA GLU A 259 4.87 -6.41 -29.01
C GLU A 259 3.67 -5.92 -28.19
N ALA A 260 3.26 -4.66 -28.42
CA ALA A 260 2.06 -4.11 -27.79
C ALA A 260 0.80 -4.88 -28.18
N ARG A 261 0.67 -5.27 -29.46
CA ARG A 261 -0.45 -6.09 -29.95
C ARG A 261 -0.45 -7.46 -29.31
N LEU A 262 0.69 -8.17 -29.31
CA LEU A 262 0.83 -9.48 -28.68
C LEU A 262 0.42 -9.45 -27.19
N ALA A 263 0.83 -8.42 -26.47
CA ALA A 263 0.43 -8.26 -25.07
C ALA A 263 -1.09 -8.02 -24.91
N LEU A 264 -1.72 -7.23 -25.79
CA LEU A 264 -3.17 -7.03 -25.74
C LEU A 264 -3.99 -8.26 -26.13
N ASP A 265 -3.46 -9.13 -26.99
CA ASP A 265 -4.14 -10.36 -27.39
C ASP A 265 -4.32 -11.35 -26.22
N GLU A 266 -3.43 -11.28 -25.22
CA GLU A 266 -3.53 -12.05 -23.97
C GLU A 266 -4.64 -11.56 -23.03
N VAL A 267 -5.25 -10.39 -23.27
CA VAL A 267 -6.26 -9.79 -22.41
C VAL A 267 -7.66 -10.15 -22.93
N ASN A 268 -8.40 -10.95 -22.15
CA ASN A 268 -9.75 -11.40 -22.53
C ASN A 268 -10.82 -11.29 -21.42
N LEU A 269 -10.42 -11.01 -20.16
CA LEU A 269 -11.35 -10.82 -19.06
C LEU A 269 -12.22 -9.57 -19.25
N ALA A 270 -13.53 -9.74 -18.97
CA ALA A 270 -14.52 -8.67 -19.16
C ALA A 270 -14.21 -7.40 -18.36
N VAL A 271 -13.62 -7.54 -17.17
CA VAL A 271 -13.22 -6.41 -16.30
C VAL A 271 -12.18 -5.50 -16.98
N TYR A 272 -11.36 -6.03 -17.87
CA TYR A 272 -10.33 -5.28 -18.59
C TYR A 272 -10.76 -4.75 -19.96
N ARG A 273 -12.00 -5.02 -20.43
CA ARG A 273 -12.50 -4.64 -21.76
C ARG A 273 -12.26 -3.16 -22.05
N THR A 274 -12.72 -2.27 -21.18
CA THR A 274 -12.58 -0.81 -21.37
C THR A 274 -11.12 -0.36 -21.45
N LEU A 275 -10.24 -0.97 -20.66
CA LEU A 275 -8.81 -0.66 -20.69
C LEU A 275 -8.16 -1.18 -21.96
N LYS A 276 -8.49 -2.43 -22.35
CA LYS A 276 -8.03 -3.03 -23.62
C LYS A 276 -8.43 -2.20 -24.81
N ASP A 277 -9.69 -1.77 -24.90
CA ASP A 277 -10.20 -0.96 -26.02
C ASP A 277 -9.47 0.39 -26.10
N ARG A 278 -9.22 1.03 -24.95
CA ARG A 278 -8.47 2.29 -24.90
C ARG A 278 -7.04 2.13 -25.39
N VAL A 279 -6.34 1.09 -24.95
CA VAL A 279 -4.95 0.82 -25.39
C VAL A 279 -4.93 0.39 -26.84
N GLY A 280 -5.90 -0.42 -27.28
CA GLY A 280 -6.09 -0.82 -28.68
C GLY A 280 -6.27 0.35 -29.63
N LYS A 281 -7.10 1.33 -29.26
CA LYS A 281 -7.25 2.58 -30.02
C LYS A 281 -5.95 3.37 -30.13
N ASN A 282 -5.17 3.45 -29.03
CA ASN A 282 -3.87 4.10 -29.07
C ASN A 282 -2.88 3.36 -29.98
N LEU A 283 -2.95 2.02 -29.98
CA LEU A 283 -2.15 1.17 -30.87
C LEU A 283 -2.48 1.40 -32.35
N GLU A 284 -3.77 1.48 -32.72
CA GLU A 284 -4.21 1.78 -34.06
C GLU A 284 -3.72 3.16 -34.50
N ASN A 285 -3.89 4.19 -33.69
CA ASN A 285 -3.40 5.54 -33.98
C ASN A 285 -1.88 5.55 -34.18
N ARG A 286 -1.13 4.87 -33.30
CA ARG A 286 0.33 4.83 -33.42
C ARG A 286 0.79 4.05 -34.66
N THR A 287 0.10 2.99 -35.03
CA THR A 287 0.34 2.24 -36.25
C THR A 287 0.18 3.14 -37.49
N ALA A 288 -0.90 3.93 -37.51
CA ALA A 288 -1.16 4.86 -38.63
C ALA A 288 -0.10 5.97 -38.72
N GLU A 289 0.40 6.47 -37.58
CA GLU A 289 1.48 7.48 -37.57
C GLU A 289 2.83 6.95 -38.07
N LEU A 290 3.12 5.67 -37.82
CA LEU A 290 4.40 5.04 -38.22
C LEU A 290 4.42 4.50 -39.62
N VAL A 291 3.25 4.30 -40.26
CA VAL A 291 3.18 3.97 -41.69
C VAL A 291 3.35 5.28 -42.49
N PRO A 292 4.43 5.43 -43.27
CA PRO A 292 4.56 6.61 -44.15
C PRO A 292 3.33 6.69 -45.05
N SER A 293 2.71 7.86 -45.16
CA SER A 293 1.70 8.11 -46.19
C SER A 293 2.34 7.75 -47.55
N ALA A 294 1.95 6.59 -48.08
CA ALA A 294 2.29 6.26 -49.46
C ALA A 294 1.84 7.45 -50.30
N GLU A 295 2.80 8.13 -50.93
CA GLU A 295 2.61 9.30 -51.75
C GLU A 295 1.44 9.07 -52.71
N VAL A 296 0.40 9.89 -52.54
CA VAL A 296 -0.55 10.13 -53.61
C VAL A 296 0.25 10.84 -54.70
N ARG A 297 0.73 10.06 -55.66
CA ARG A 297 1.18 10.57 -56.98
C ARG A 297 0.02 10.55 -57.94
#